data_a17cb1ba66ebd68c868ebc0e3da72be6
#
_entry.id   a17cb1ba66ebd68c868ebc0e3da72be6
#
_cell.length_a   1.000
_cell.length_b   1.000
_cell.length_c   1.000
_cell.angle_alpha   90.00
_cell.angle_beta   90.00
_cell.angle_gamma   90.00
#
_symmetry.space_group_name_H-M   'P 1'
#
loop_
_entity.id
_entity.type
_entity.pdbx_description
1 polymer ?
#
loop_
_entity_poly.entity_id
_entity_poly.type
_entity_poly.pdbx_seq_one_letter_code
_entity_poly.pdbx_strand_id
1 'polypeptide(L)'
;MILDTHIFLWWLFGDSQLSQNLNKLIRDIDNKIYVSAASVWEISTKYRIGKLPKASSVAQDVPKWILKAGFYSIAITPEHAQIAGAWNIPLRDPFDRMLAAQSKLENMPLASMDKKLSLFPIELIL
;
A
#
# COMPACT_ATOMS: atom_id res chain seq x y z
N MET A 1 -8.24 -4.54 4.89
CA MET A 1 -7.89 -3.91 3.60
C MET A 1 -6.46 -3.43 3.67
N ILE A 2 -5.66 -3.74 2.64
CA ILE A 2 -4.28 -3.26 2.52
C ILE A 2 -4.31 -1.98 1.71
N LEU A 3 -3.56 -0.96 2.13
CA LEU A 3 -3.44 0.29 1.37
C LEU A 3 -2.24 0.22 0.42
N ASP A 4 -2.45 0.60 -0.84
CA ASP A 4 -1.37 0.99 -1.74
C ASP A 4 -0.61 2.18 -1.12
N THR A 5 0.66 2.30 -1.45
CA THR A 5 1.53 3.34 -0.91
C THR A 5 0.98 4.75 -1.12
N HIS A 6 0.45 5.06 -2.32
CA HIS A 6 -0.14 6.38 -2.59
C HIS A 6 -1.39 6.63 -1.77
N ILE A 7 -2.23 5.60 -1.58
CA ILE A 7 -3.44 5.74 -0.75
C ILE A 7 -3.06 6.09 0.69
N PHE A 8 -2.05 5.41 1.23
CA PHE A 8 -1.55 5.72 2.58
C PHE A 8 -1.06 7.16 2.69
N LEU A 9 -0.23 7.61 1.74
CA LEU A 9 0.30 8.97 1.75
C LEU A 9 -0.80 10.01 1.58
N TRP A 10 -1.73 9.80 0.66
CA TRP A 10 -2.85 10.72 0.47
C TRP A 10 -3.74 10.81 1.70
N TRP A 11 -3.96 9.70 2.39
CA TRP A 11 -4.67 9.71 3.66
C TRP A 11 -3.96 10.58 4.70
N LEU A 12 -2.65 10.39 4.87
CA LEU A 12 -1.87 11.16 5.84
C LEU A 12 -1.86 12.65 5.54
N PHE A 13 -1.82 13.02 4.25
CA PHE A 13 -1.75 14.42 3.82
C PHE A 13 -3.12 15.07 3.65
N GLY A 14 -4.21 14.35 3.78
CA GLY A 14 -5.54 14.86 3.46
C GLY A 14 -5.68 15.25 1.99
N ASP A 15 -5.01 14.52 1.10
CA ASP A 15 -4.95 14.84 -0.33
C ASP A 15 -6.28 14.54 -1.00
N SER A 16 -6.76 15.48 -1.81
CA SER A 16 -8.03 15.37 -2.54
C SER A 16 -8.02 14.31 -3.65
N GLN A 17 -6.85 13.79 -4.03
CA GLN A 17 -6.74 12.68 -4.98
C GLN A 17 -7.30 11.37 -4.43
N LEU A 18 -7.36 11.24 -3.09
CA LEU A 18 -7.99 10.08 -2.45
C LEU A 18 -9.48 10.08 -2.76
N SER A 19 -10.00 8.97 -3.32
CA SER A 19 -11.42 8.86 -3.66
C SER A 19 -12.29 8.97 -2.41
N GLN A 20 -13.51 9.47 -2.60
CA GLN A 20 -14.49 9.55 -1.50
C GLN A 20 -14.83 8.18 -0.95
N ASN A 21 -14.91 7.16 -1.82
CA ASN A 21 -15.16 5.79 -1.40
C ASN A 21 -14.08 5.26 -0.46
N LEU A 22 -12.79 5.39 -0.85
CA LEU A 22 -11.68 4.96 -0.02
C LEU A 22 -11.58 5.78 1.27
N ASN A 23 -11.80 7.09 1.19
CA ASN A 23 -11.81 7.95 2.37
C ASN A 23 -12.83 7.45 3.40
N LYS A 24 -14.05 7.15 2.95
CA LYS A 24 -15.12 6.62 3.79
C LYS A 24 -14.75 5.27 4.41
N LEU A 25 -14.19 4.36 3.62
CA LEU A 25 -13.80 3.03 4.09
C LEU A 25 -12.68 3.09 5.12
N ILE A 26 -11.70 3.97 4.92
CA ILE A 26 -10.58 4.13 5.85
C ILE A 26 -11.04 4.77 7.16
N ARG A 27 -11.97 5.71 7.10
CA ARG A 27 -12.54 6.37 8.30
C ARG A 27 -13.37 5.43 9.16
N ASP A 28 -13.94 4.39 8.58
CA ASP A 28 -14.79 3.46 9.30
C ASP A 28 -13.95 2.66 10.29
N ILE A 29 -14.19 2.86 11.58
CA ILE A 29 -13.44 2.21 12.66
C ILE A 29 -13.63 0.69 12.70
N ASP A 30 -14.68 0.17 12.06
CA ASP A 30 -14.92 -1.27 11.96
C ASP A 30 -14.04 -1.92 10.90
N ASN A 31 -13.42 -1.14 10.02
CA ASN A 31 -12.49 -1.65 9.03
C ASN A 31 -11.07 -1.67 9.58
N LYS A 32 -10.43 -2.84 9.50
CA LYS A 32 -9.00 -2.97 9.81
C LYS A 32 -8.18 -2.57 8.59
N ILE A 33 -7.31 -1.59 8.78
CA ILE A 33 -6.48 -1.02 7.72
C ILE A 33 -5.03 -1.44 7.95
N TYR A 34 -4.40 -1.93 6.88
CA TYR A 34 -3.03 -2.45 6.92
C TYR A 34 -2.13 -1.70 5.96
N VAL A 35 -0.91 -1.46 6.39
CA VAL A 35 0.17 -0.91 5.55
C VAL A 35 1.31 -1.92 5.54
N SER A 36 1.77 -2.26 4.35
CA SER A 36 2.82 -3.26 4.16
C SER A 36 4.21 -2.70 4.42
N ALA A 37 5.11 -3.57 4.87
CA ALA A 37 6.55 -3.30 4.87
C ALA A 37 7.06 -2.91 3.47
N ALA A 38 6.43 -3.38 2.41
CA ALA A 38 6.74 -2.98 1.04
C ALA A 38 6.51 -1.49 0.82
N SER A 39 5.44 -0.93 1.37
CA SER A 39 5.16 0.51 1.29
C SER A 39 6.16 1.33 2.10
N VAL A 40 6.59 0.83 3.25
CA VAL A 40 7.67 1.48 4.03
C VAL A 40 8.94 1.56 3.20
N TRP A 41 9.32 0.47 2.56
CA TRP A 41 10.49 0.41 1.68
C TRP A 41 10.34 1.34 0.47
N GLU A 42 9.17 1.34 -0.16
CA GLU A 42 8.90 2.21 -1.31
C GLU A 42 9.03 3.70 -0.94
N ILE A 43 8.42 4.11 0.17
CA ILE A 43 8.47 5.51 0.64
C ILE A 43 9.91 5.94 0.92
N SER A 44 10.64 5.12 1.67
CA SER A 44 12.06 5.41 2.00
C SER A 44 12.92 5.51 0.75
N THR A 45 12.75 4.57 -0.19
CA THR A 45 13.51 4.53 -1.43
C THR A 45 13.21 5.73 -2.32
N LYS A 46 11.93 5.98 -2.57
CA LYS A 46 11.52 7.09 -3.46
C LYS A 46 11.84 8.45 -2.89
N TYR A 47 11.74 8.62 -1.57
CA TYR A 47 12.18 9.86 -0.94
C TYR A 47 13.68 10.09 -1.12
N ARG A 48 14.50 9.05 -0.87
CA ARG A 48 15.96 9.14 -1.01
C ARG A 48 16.39 9.55 -2.41
N ILE A 49 15.69 9.08 -3.44
CA ILE A 49 16.02 9.39 -4.85
C ILE A 49 15.29 10.63 -5.39
N GLY A 50 14.62 11.40 -4.53
CA GLY A 50 14.01 12.68 -4.88
C GLY A 50 12.63 12.59 -5.54
N LYS A 51 11.99 11.43 -5.55
CA LYS A 51 10.68 11.23 -6.18
C LYS A 51 9.48 11.53 -5.28
N LEU A 52 9.71 11.72 -3.97
CA LEU A 52 8.66 12.06 -3.01
C LEU A 52 9.10 13.24 -2.12
N PRO A 53 9.35 14.43 -2.69
CA PRO A 53 9.92 15.54 -1.93
C PRO A 53 9.02 16.03 -0.80
N LYS A 54 7.69 15.86 -0.95
CA LYS A 54 6.71 16.29 0.07
C LYS A 54 6.56 15.31 1.23
N ALA A 55 7.16 14.13 1.16
CA ALA A 55 7.01 13.08 2.15
C ALA A 55 8.12 13.08 3.22
N SER A 56 8.86 14.16 3.38
CA SER A 56 10.03 14.25 4.28
C SER A 56 9.72 13.78 5.70
N SER A 57 8.67 14.31 6.32
CA SER A 57 8.32 13.96 7.69
C SER A 57 7.91 12.49 7.84
N VAL A 58 7.20 11.96 6.85
CA VAL A 58 6.77 10.56 6.85
C VAL A 58 7.94 9.63 6.61
N ALA A 59 8.80 9.96 5.64
CA ALA A 59 9.93 9.11 5.23
C ALA A 59 10.97 8.92 6.33
N GLN A 60 11.04 9.83 7.30
CA GLN A 60 11.98 9.72 8.41
C GLN A 60 11.61 8.62 9.41
N ASP A 61 10.33 8.31 9.54
CA ASP A 61 9.86 7.25 10.44
C ASP A 61 8.47 6.77 10.01
N VAL A 62 8.42 6.01 8.92
CA VAL A 62 7.13 5.49 8.40
C VAL A 62 6.41 4.62 9.42
N PRO A 63 7.08 3.70 10.17
CA PRO A 63 6.40 2.90 11.19
C PRO A 63 5.64 3.73 12.22
N LYS A 64 6.20 4.86 12.65
CA LYS A 64 5.55 5.79 13.57
C LYS A 64 4.24 6.33 13.00
N TRP A 65 4.22 6.67 11.70
CA TRP A 65 3.03 7.21 11.06
C TRP A 65 1.95 6.15 10.85
N ILE A 66 2.34 4.89 10.64
CA ILE A 66 1.38 3.78 10.60
C ILE A 66 0.67 3.66 11.96
N LEU A 67 1.42 3.69 13.05
CA LEU A 67 0.87 3.62 14.41
C LEU A 67 -0.02 4.82 14.72
N LYS A 68 0.41 6.03 14.38
CA LYS A 68 -0.38 7.26 14.60
C LYS A 68 -1.69 7.25 13.84
N ALA A 69 -1.72 6.66 12.64
CA ALA A 69 -2.94 6.52 11.86
C ALA A 69 -3.91 5.47 12.45
N GLY A 70 -3.46 4.68 13.42
CA GLY A 70 -4.25 3.58 13.96
C GLY A 70 -4.28 2.35 13.05
N PHE A 71 -3.31 2.22 12.14
CA PHE A 71 -3.25 1.13 11.17
C PHE A 71 -2.33 0.01 11.68
N TYR A 72 -2.52 -1.18 11.09
CA TYR A 72 -1.69 -2.35 11.33
C TYR A 72 -0.60 -2.46 10.27
N SER A 73 0.49 -3.14 10.59
CA SER A 73 1.56 -3.45 9.64
C SER A 73 1.46 -4.88 9.16
N ILE A 74 1.87 -5.14 7.92
CA ILE A 74 2.06 -6.50 7.39
C ILE A 74 3.52 -6.68 7.02
N ALA A 75 4.17 -7.67 7.64
CA ALA A 75 5.52 -8.09 7.27
C ALA A 75 5.51 -8.85 5.95
N ILE A 76 6.60 -8.76 5.19
CA ILE A 76 6.79 -9.56 3.98
C ILE A 76 7.29 -10.94 4.39
N THR A 77 6.57 -11.98 3.98
CA THR A 77 6.96 -13.38 4.21
C THR A 77 7.66 -13.97 2.99
N PRO A 78 8.38 -15.10 3.15
CA PRO A 78 8.92 -15.83 1.98
C PRO A 78 7.83 -16.22 0.98
N GLU A 79 6.65 -16.59 1.45
CA GLU A 79 5.51 -16.96 0.60
C GLU A 79 5.02 -15.77 -0.23
N HIS A 80 4.93 -14.58 0.37
CA HIS A 80 4.63 -13.35 -0.37
C HIS A 80 5.65 -13.10 -1.49
N ALA A 81 6.93 -13.20 -1.14
CA ALA A 81 8.02 -12.96 -2.08
C ALA A 81 8.01 -13.96 -3.24
N GLN A 82 7.73 -15.24 -2.95
CA GLN A 82 7.67 -16.29 -3.97
C GLN A 82 6.59 -15.98 -5.01
N ILE A 83 5.38 -15.65 -4.59
CA ILE A 83 4.28 -15.34 -5.50
C ILE A 83 4.54 -14.03 -6.25
N ALA A 84 5.00 -12.99 -5.57
CA ALA A 84 5.31 -11.72 -6.21
C ALA A 84 6.30 -11.87 -7.36
N GLY A 85 7.32 -12.69 -7.16
CA GLY A 85 8.33 -12.95 -8.18
C GLY A 85 7.86 -13.87 -9.30
N ALA A 86 7.03 -14.88 -8.98
CA ALA A 86 6.67 -15.94 -9.90
C ALA A 86 5.53 -15.60 -10.87
N TRP A 87 4.62 -14.71 -10.52
CA TRP A 87 3.48 -14.37 -11.40
C TRP A 87 3.94 -13.94 -12.78
N ASN A 88 3.44 -14.61 -13.81
CA ASN A 88 3.66 -14.23 -15.21
C ASN A 88 2.64 -13.16 -15.63
N ILE A 89 2.76 -12.00 -15.01
CA ILE A 89 1.90 -10.84 -15.24
C ILE A 89 2.79 -9.68 -15.67
N PRO A 90 2.45 -8.93 -16.75
CA PRO A 90 3.34 -7.94 -17.35
C PRO A 90 3.39 -6.61 -16.58
N LEU A 91 3.24 -6.62 -15.28
CA LEU A 91 3.41 -5.47 -14.41
C LEU A 91 4.71 -5.66 -13.62
N ARG A 92 5.69 -4.77 -13.86
CA ARG A 92 7.07 -4.95 -13.41
C ARG A 92 7.38 -4.35 -12.05
N ASP A 93 6.62 -3.35 -11.62
CA ASP A 93 6.90 -2.64 -10.37
C ASP A 93 6.94 -3.65 -9.20
N PRO A 94 8.09 -3.80 -8.52
CA PRO A 94 8.23 -4.80 -7.47
C PRO A 94 7.37 -4.50 -6.24
N PHE A 95 7.11 -3.23 -5.95
CA PHE A 95 6.27 -2.84 -4.82
C PHE A 95 4.82 -3.23 -5.09
N ASP A 96 4.32 -2.95 -6.29
CA ASP A 96 2.96 -3.34 -6.71
C ASP A 96 2.79 -4.85 -6.69
N ARG A 97 3.77 -5.59 -7.20
CA ARG A 97 3.75 -7.05 -7.21
C ARG A 97 3.69 -7.61 -5.79
N MET A 98 4.44 -7.03 -4.87
CA MET A 98 4.45 -7.46 -3.48
C MET A 98 3.11 -7.18 -2.79
N LEU A 99 2.54 -6.00 -2.99
CA LEU A 99 1.23 -5.67 -2.42
C LEU A 99 0.14 -6.60 -2.95
N ALA A 100 0.16 -6.91 -4.24
CA ALA A 100 -0.77 -7.85 -4.85
C ALA A 100 -0.61 -9.27 -4.27
N ALA A 101 0.63 -9.73 -4.07
CA ALA A 101 0.91 -11.03 -3.46
C ALA A 101 0.37 -11.09 -2.03
N GLN A 102 0.56 -10.06 -1.25
CA GLN A 102 0.05 -9.98 0.11
C GLN A 102 -1.48 -9.97 0.14
N SER A 103 -2.10 -9.19 -0.74
CA SER A 103 -3.56 -9.18 -0.90
C SER A 103 -4.10 -10.58 -1.17
N LYS A 104 -3.46 -11.30 -2.08
CA LYS A 104 -3.88 -12.66 -2.46
C LYS A 104 -3.74 -13.64 -1.30
N LEU A 105 -2.57 -13.70 -0.69
CA LEU A 105 -2.25 -14.71 0.34
C LEU A 105 -2.95 -14.41 1.68
N GLU A 106 -3.08 -13.15 2.05
CA GLU A 106 -3.77 -12.76 3.27
C GLU A 106 -5.29 -12.66 3.09
N ASN A 107 -5.77 -12.89 1.86
CA ASN A 107 -7.18 -12.80 1.52
C ASN A 107 -7.81 -11.48 1.95
N MET A 108 -7.12 -10.39 1.63
CA MET A 108 -7.56 -9.02 1.94
C MET A 108 -7.62 -8.19 0.66
N PRO A 109 -8.64 -7.33 0.48
CA PRO A 109 -8.67 -6.43 -0.67
C PRO A 109 -7.49 -5.44 -0.63
N LEU A 110 -7.06 -5.01 -1.81
CA LEU A 110 -6.06 -3.97 -1.99
C LEU A 110 -6.76 -2.67 -2.40
N ALA A 111 -6.58 -1.61 -1.61
CA ALA A 111 -7.08 -0.28 -1.93
C ALA A 111 -6.05 0.46 -2.77
N SER A 112 -6.42 0.84 -3.98
CA SER A 112 -5.55 1.58 -4.90
C SER A 112 -6.38 2.34 -5.92
N MET A 113 -5.85 3.44 -6.43
CA MET A 113 -6.42 4.17 -7.57
C MET A 113 -5.79 3.73 -8.90
N ASP A 114 -4.80 2.84 -8.87
CA ASP A 114 -4.13 2.33 -10.08
C ASP A 114 -4.85 1.08 -10.61
N LYS A 115 -5.62 1.28 -11.67
CA LYS A 115 -6.40 0.21 -12.30
C LYS A 115 -5.55 -0.91 -12.90
N LYS A 116 -4.26 -0.68 -13.15
CA LYS A 116 -3.34 -1.72 -13.65
C LYS A 116 -3.22 -2.89 -12.68
N LEU A 117 -3.44 -2.65 -11.39
CA LEU A 117 -3.41 -3.71 -10.38
C LEU A 117 -4.51 -4.75 -10.55
N SER A 118 -5.55 -4.45 -11.33
CA SER A 118 -6.59 -5.43 -11.70
C SER A 118 -6.09 -6.56 -12.58
N LEU A 119 -4.87 -6.45 -13.13
CA LEU A 119 -4.22 -7.56 -13.84
C LEU A 119 -3.89 -8.74 -12.91
N PHE A 120 -3.72 -8.49 -11.63
CA PHE A 120 -3.51 -9.54 -10.64
C PHE A 120 -4.84 -10.16 -10.19
N PRO A 121 -4.83 -11.46 -9.79
CA PRO A 121 -6.06 -12.15 -9.33
C PRO A 121 -6.38 -11.76 -7.87
N ILE A 122 -6.70 -10.50 -7.65
CA ILE A 122 -6.98 -9.91 -6.33
C ILE A 122 -8.26 -9.08 -6.39
N GLU A 123 -8.83 -8.79 -5.23
CA GLU A 123 -9.90 -7.81 -5.10
C GLU A 123 -9.28 -6.41 -4.97
N LEU A 124 -9.59 -5.54 -5.93
CA LEU A 124 -9.14 -4.16 -5.95
C LEU A 124 -10.29 -3.23 -5.58
N ILE A 125 -10.06 -2.33 -4.63
CA ILE A 125 -11.02 -1.30 -4.22
C ILE A 125 -10.46 0.07 -4.62
N LEU A 126 -11.27 0.80 -5.37
CA LEU A 126 -10.93 2.15 -5.82
C LEU A 126 -11.61 3.21 -4.95
#